data_524a05b9ba63bdacfecac3da6be9eb42
#
_entry.id   524a05b9ba63bdacfecac3da6be9eb42
#
_cell.length_a   1.000
_cell.length_b   1.000
_cell.length_c   1.000
_cell.angle_alpha   90.00
_cell.angle_beta   90.00
_cell.angle_gamma   90.00
#
_symmetry.space_group_name_H-M   'P 1'
#
loop_
_entity.id
_entity.type
_entity.pdbx_description
1 polymer ?
#
loop_
_entity_poly.entity_id
_entity_poly.type
_entity_poly.pdbx_seq_one_letter_code
_entity_poly.pdbx_strand_id
1 'polypeptide(L)'
;MKTTDQPQVKQYVIYSRKSKFTGKGESIENQIELCRQYIAMHFGEDEAEHALVYEDEGFSGGNLERPQFKKMMKDSQKIEFAAIVVYRLDRISRNIGDFAKLIEDLGDRHIDFISIREQFDTSSPMGRAMMYIASVFSQLERETIAERIRDNMHELSKTGRWLGGTTPTGYASESLSSVTVDGKVKKACKLKPIPEEIQLVKTIFSVFTESG
;
A
#
# COMPACT_ATOMS: atom_id res chain seq x y z
N MET A 1 13.13 32.57 29.04
CA MET A 1 14.05 31.60 28.42
C MET A 1 13.62 31.45 26.97
N LYS A 2 14.40 32.01 26.03
CA LYS A 2 14.14 31.83 24.58
C LYS A 2 14.71 30.46 24.21
N THR A 3 13.86 29.51 23.93
CA THR A 3 14.23 28.28 23.23
C THR A 3 14.79 28.67 21.87
N THR A 4 16.07 28.47 21.69
CA THR A 4 16.77 28.60 20.42
C THR A 4 16.21 27.51 19.50
N ASP A 5 15.33 27.93 18.61
CA ASP A 5 14.88 27.14 17.48
C ASP A 5 16.08 26.98 16.54
N GLN A 6 16.88 25.92 16.75
CA GLN A 6 17.87 25.53 15.78
C GLN A 6 17.08 24.97 14.58
N PRO A 7 17.34 25.43 13.34
CA PRO A 7 16.68 24.85 12.18
C PRO A 7 17.01 23.35 12.18
N GLN A 8 15.97 22.51 12.31
CA GLN A 8 16.14 21.08 12.16
C GLN A 8 16.65 20.83 10.74
N VAL A 9 17.86 20.31 10.64
CA VAL A 9 18.48 19.97 9.36
C VAL A 9 17.71 18.80 8.78
N LYS A 10 16.94 19.06 7.74
CA LYS A 10 16.20 18.00 7.01
C LYS A 10 17.20 17.13 6.27
N GLN A 11 17.05 15.82 6.38
CA GLN A 11 17.94 14.84 5.77
C GLN A 11 17.47 14.41 4.37
N TYR A 12 18.38 14.41 3.41
CA TYR A 12 18.16 13.73 2.13
C TYR A 12 18.37 12.23 2.29
N VAL A 13 17.54 11.45 1.62
CA VAL A 13 17.54 10.00 1.72
C VAL A 13 17.68 9.37 0.35
N ILE A 14 18.59 8.43 0.20
CA ILE A 14 18.79 7.66 -1.02
C ILE A 14 18.24 6.26 -0.80
N TYR A 15 17.35 5.81 -1.67
CA TYR A 15 16.90 4.43 -1.69
C TYR A 15 17.32 3.72 -2.96
N SER A 16 17.98 2.59 -2.81
CA SER A 16 18.45 1.75 -3.92
C SER A 16 17.99 0.30 -3.77
N ARG A 17 17.76 -0.38 -4.91
CA ARG A 17 17.33 -1.77 -4.93
C ARG A 17 17.87 -2.54 -6.11
N LYS A 18 18.28 -3.80 -5.88
CA LYS A 18 18.68 -4.74 -6.92
C LYS A 18 17.97 -6.07 -6.76
N SER A 19 17.45 -6.62 -7.85
CA SER A 19 16.84 -7.95 -7.88
C SER A 19 17.91 -9.04 -8.07
N LYS A 20 17.76 -10.18 -7.40
CA LYS A 20 18.65 -11.36 -7.59
C LYS A 20 18.66 -11.91 -9.02
N PHE A 21 17.57 -11.71 -9.76
CA PHE A 21 17.33 -12.38 -11.04
C PHE A 21 17.84 -11.65 -12.29
N THR A 22 18.33 -10.45 -12.17
CA THR A 22 18.81 -9.69 -13.32
C THR A 22 20.28 -9.36 -13.16
N GLY A 23 21.14 -10.24 -13.70
CA GLY A 23 22.56 -9.94 -13.90
C GLY A 23 22.83 -8.78 -14.88
N LYS A 24 21.78 -8.19 -15.46
CA LYS A 24 21.81 -7.00 -16.32
C LYS A 24 21.11 -5.86 -15.61
N GLY A 25 21.86 -4.88 -15.11
CA GLY A 25 21.33 -3.69 -14.46
C GLY A 25 22.48 -2.94 -13.77
N GLU A 26 22.28 -1.65 -13.52
CA GLU A 26 23.23 -0.85 -12.78
C GLU A 26 23.41 -1.40 -11.36
N SER A 27 24.66 -1.42 -10.89
CA SER A 27 24.98 -1.85 -9.53
C SER A 27 24.28 -0.91 -8.51
N ILE A 28 24.12 -1.38 -7.27
CA ILE A 28 23.57 -0.55 -6.20
C ILE A 28 24.45 0.67 -5.97
N GLU A 29 25.77 0.46 -5.97
CA GLU A 29 26.78 1.50 -5.76
C GLU A 29 26.65 2.61 -6.82
N ASN A 30 26.48 2.23 -8.10
CA ASN A 30 26.31 3.20 -9.17
C ASN A 30 25.00 4.01 -9.03
N GLN A 31 23.91 3.35 -8.61
CA GLN A 31 22.64 4.03 -8.36
C GLN A 31 22.78 5.06 -7.23
N ILE A 32 23.46 4.70 -6.14
CA ILE A 32 23.73 5.59 -4.99
C ILE A 32 24.59 6.76 -5.42
N GLU A 33 25.66 6.49 -6.16
CA GLU A 33 26.57 7.53 -6.64
C GLU A 33 25.85 8.56 -7.52
N LEU A 34 25.02 8.10 -8.46
CA LEU A 34 24.20 9.00 -9.29
C LEU A 34 23.20 9.82 -8.46
N CYS A 35 22.63 9.23 -7.39
CA CYS A 35 21.77 9.95 -6.49
C CYS A 35 22.54 11.00 -5.68
N ARG A 36 23.76 10.68 -5.20
CA ARG A 36 24.63 11.65 -4.50
C ARG A 36 25.02 12.83 -5.40
N GLN A 37 25.41 12.54 -6.64
CA GLN A 37 25.74 13.57 -7.62
C GLN A 37 24.55 14.50 -7.91
N TYR A 38 23.34 13.93 -8.01
CA TYR A 38 22.12 14.72 -8.18
C TYR A 38 21.87 15.63 -6.96
N ILE A 39 21.99 15.09 -5.73
CA ILE A 39 21.81 15.87 -4.50
C ILE A 39 22.86 16.97 -4.42
N ALA A 40 24.14 16.67 -4.68
CA ALA A 40 25.22 17.66 -4.68
C ALA A 40 24.95 18.82 -5.65
N MET A 41 24.51 18.49 -6.86
CA MET A 41 24.25 19.49 -7.92
C MET A 41 23.07 20.40 -7.61
N HIS A 42 22.00 19.90 -6.97
CA HIS A 42 20.74 20.62 -6.82
C HIS A 42 20.54 21.20 -5.42
N PHE A 43 21.15 20.59 -4.40
CA PHE A 43 20.93 20.93 -2.99
C PHE A 43 22.20 21.24 -2.21
N GLY A 44 23.36 20.82 -2.69
CA GLY A 44 24.67 21.09 -2.10
C GLY A 44 25.49 19.83 -1.79
N GLU A 45 26.81 19.99 -1.74
CA GLU A 45 27.76 18.89 -1.46
C GLU A 45 27.58 18.35 -0.04
N ASP A 46 27.29 19.22 0.92
CA ASP A 46 27.11 18.86 2.33
C ASP A 46 25.91 17.94 2.52
N GLU A 47 24.79 18.24 1.86
CA GLU A 47 23.59 17.40 1.85
C GLU A 47 23.83 16.05 1.18
N ALA A 48 24.65 16.01 0.13
CA ALA A 48 25.01 14.77 -0.55
C ALA A 48 25.91 13.88 0.31
N GLU A 49 26.88 14.46 1.03
CA GLU A 49 27.78 13.73 1.92
C GLU A 49 27.01 13.10 3.10
N HIS A 50 26.09 13.86 3.69
CA HIS A 50 25.29 13.43 4.85
C HIS A 50 24.02 12.67 4.49
N ALA A 51 23.73 12.42 3.20
CA ALA A 51 22.54 11.70 2.76
C ALA A 51 22.49 10.27 3.33
N LEU A 52 21.36 9.93 3.94
CA LEU A 52 21.11 8.59 4.47
C LEU A 52 20.86 7.60 3.34
N VAL A 53 21.45 6.40 3.42
CA VAL A 53 21.33 5.38 2.38
C VAL A 53 20.61 4.15 2.90
N TYR A 54 19.59 3.69 2.15
CA TYR A 54 18.87 2.45 2.41
C TYR A 54 18.93 1.56 1.18
N GLU A 55 19.38 0.31 1.37
CA GLU A 55 19.65 -0.62 0.27
C GLU A 55 18.94 -1.95 0.49
N ASP A 56 18.15 -2.37 -0.50
CA ASP A 56 17.53 -3.69 -0.51
C ASP A 56 18.09 -4.53 -1.67
N GLU A 57 18.99 -5.47 -1.38
CA GLU A 57 19.51 -6.41 -2.35
C GLU A 57 18.73 -7.72 -2.34
N GLY A 58 18.41 -8.23 -3.52
CA GLY A 58 17.75 -9.52 -3.69
C GLY A 58 16.22 -9.50 -3.58
N PHE A 59 15.61 -8.32 -3.51
CA PHE A 59 14.16 -8.16 -3.45
C PHE A 59 13.57 -7.74 -4.81
N SER A 60 12.33 -8.19 -5.10
CA SER A 60 11.61 -7.77 -6.29
C SER A 60 10.93 -6.41 -6.08
N GLY A 61 10.63 -5.70 -7.19
CA GLY A 61 9.86 -4.45 -7.15
C GLY A 61 8.35 -4.64 -7.05
N GLY A 62 7.86 -5.88 -6.85
CA GLY A 62 6.44 -6.21 -6.88
C GLY A 62 5.64 -5.84 -5.63
N ASN A 63 6.31 -5.54 -4.52
CA ASN A 63 5.69 -5.07 -3.28
C ASN A 63 6.64 -4.19 -2.48
N LEU A 64 6.13 -3.50 -1.46
CA LEU A 64 6.89 -2.64 -0.54
C LEU A 64 7.35 -3.37 0.74
N GLU A 65 7.15 -4.70 0.83
CA GLU A 65 7.49 -5.53 1.97
C GLU A 65 8.99 -5.87 2.02
N ARG A 66 9.84 -4.83 2.12
CA ARG A 66 11.31 -4.93 2.11
C ARG A 66 11.91 -4.37 3.40
N PRO A 67 12.95 -5.01 3.96
CA PRO A 67 13.47 -4.62 5.27
C PRO A 67 13.96 -3.17 5.35
N GLN A 68 14.81 -2.75 4.39
CA GLN A 68 15.37 -1.40 4.42
C GLN A 68 14.36 -0.33 4.02
N PHE A 69 13.44 -0.65 3.08
CA PHE A 69 12.33 0.24 2.78
C PHE A 69 11.43 0.48 4.00
N LYS A 70 11.05 -0.58 4.72
CA LYS A 70 10.28 -0.45 5.97
C LYS A 70 11.04 0.32 7.05
N LYS A 71 12.36 0.08 7.15
CA LYS A 71 13.20 0.84 8.07
C LYS A 71 13.22 2.32 7.72
N MET A 72 13.43 2.67 6.46
CA MET A 72 13.37 4.04 5.95
C MET A 72 12.04 4.72 6.31
N MET A 73 10.91 4.08 6.03
CA MET A 73 9.59 4.60 6.36
C MET A 73 9.34 4.75 7.87
N LYS A 74 9.95 3.89 8.70
CA LYS A 74 9.92 4.03 10.16
C LYS A 74 10.82 5.14 10.65
N ASP A 75 11.99 5.29 10.07
CA ASP A 75 12.96 6.34 10.44
C ASP A 75 12.42 7.72 10.06
N SER A 76 11.64 7.85 8.98
CA SER A 76 10.96 9.10 8.59
C SER A 76 9.94 9.61 9.62
N GLN A 77 9.58 8.79 10.61
CA GLN A 77 8.74 9.23 11.74
C GLN A 77 9.55 9.87 12.87
N LYS A 78 10.88 9.70 12.87
CA LYS A 78 11.78 10.16 13.91
C LYS A 78 12.77 11.20 13.42
N ILE A 79 13.14 11.11 12.16
CA ILE A 79 14.10 11.99 11.48
C ILE A 79 13.31 12.76 10.43
N GLU A 80 13.47 14.05 10.39
CA GLU A 80 12.83 14.89 9.38
C GLU A 80 13.54 14.72 8.02
N PHE A 81 12.88 14.05 7.09
CA PHE A 81 13.39 13.89 5.73
C PHE A 81 12.99 15.09 4.87
N ALA A 82 13.93 15.60 4.08
CA ALA A 82 13.69 16.61 3.05
C ALA A 82 13.07 15.94 1.81
N ALA A 83 13.78 14.93 1.29
CA ALA A 83 13.35 14.18 0.12
C ALA A 83 13.90 12.75 0.14
N ILE A 84 13.15 11.85 -0.51
CA ILE A 84 13.63 10.51 -0.88
C ILE A 84 14.01 10.53 -2.34
N VAL A 85 15.28 10.27 -2.63
CA VAL A 85 15.87 10.28 -3.97
C VAL A 85 16.14 8.85 -4.43
N VAL A 86 15.65 8.51 -5.61
CA VAL A 86 15.90 7.23 -6.26
C VAL A 86 16.44 7.41 -7.67
N TYR A 87 17.23 6.48 -8.14
CA TYR A 87 17.70 6.53 -9.51
C TYR A 87 16.57 6.32 -10.52
N ARG A 88 15.62 5.38 -10.25
CA ARG A 88 14.46 5.05 -11.09
C ARG A 88 13.25 4.68 -10.26
N LEU A 89 12.06 5.02 -10.77
CA LEU A 89 10.78 4.69 -10.12
C LEU A 89 10.62 3.19 -9.83
N ASP A 90 11.08 2.31 -10.73
CA ASP A 90 10.98 0.86 -10.56
C ASP A 90 11.83 0.30 -9.40
N ARG A 91 12.70 1.14 -8.80
CA ARG A 91 13.42 0.81 -7.56
C ARG A 91 12.44 0.80 -6.37
N ILE A 92 11.49 1.71 -6.37
CA ILE A 92 10.47 1.79 -5.32
C ILE A 92 9.34 0.79 -5.58
N SER A 93 8.60 0.95 -6.64
CA SER A 93 7.49 0.06 -6.97
C SER A 93 7.32 -0.09 -8.48
N ARG A 94 6.84 -1.27 -8.91
CA ARG A 94 6.36 -1.52 -10.27
C ARG A 94 4.83 -1.46 -10.34
N ASN A 95 4.18 -1.39 -9.20
CA ASN A 95 2.73 -1.27 -9.09
C ASN A 95 2.38 0.22 -8.93
N ILE A 96 1.56 0.74 -9.83
CA ILE A 96 1.14 2.15 -9.83
C ILE A 96 0.33 2.48 -8.57
N GLY A 97 -0.52 1.55 -8.10
CA GLY A 97 -1.33 1.73 -6.89
C GLY A 97 -0.48 1.85 -5.63
N ASP A 98 0.52 0.97 -5.46
CA ASP A 98 1.46 1.03 -4.33
C ASP A 98 2.29 2.31 -4.37
N PHE A 99 2.71 2.73 -5.60
CA PHE A 99 3.47 3.96 -5.77
C PHE A 99 2.64 5.20 -5.41
N ALA A 100 1.41 5.30 -5.92
CA ALA A 100 0.55 6.44 -5.62
C ALA A 100 0.25 6.58 -4.13
N LYS A 101 -0.03 5.44 -3.45
CA LYS A 101 -0.22 5.42 -1.99
C LYS A 101 1.03 5.86 -1.23
N LEU A 102 2.21 5.43 -1.68
CA LEU A 102 3.46 5.88 -1.08
C LEU A 102 3.64 7.40 -1.23
N ILE A 103 3.39 7.94 -2.43
CA ILE A 103 3.53 9.37 -2.67
C ILE A 103 2.52 10.19 -1.85
N GLU A 104 1.30 9.68 -1.66
CA GLU A 104 0.30 10.28 -0.77
C GLU A 104 0.81 10.29 0.69
N ASP A 105 1.29 9.15 1.21
CA ASP A 105 1.90 9.03 2.54
C ASP A 105 3.09 9.98 2.75
N LEU A 106 3.93 10.16 1.73
CA LEU A 106 5.08 11.08 1.79
C LEU A 106 4.61 12.55 1.76
N GLY A 107 3.62 12.86 0.94
CA GLY A 107 3.01 14.19 0.89
C GLY A 107 2.42 14.63 2.23
N ASP A 108 1.70 13.74 2.91
CA ASP A 108 1.15 13.99 4.24
C ASP A 108 2.23 14.26 5.29
N ARG A 109 3.44 13.72 5.09
CA ARG A 109 4.62 13.94 5.94
C ARG A 109 5.51 15.09 5.49
N HIS A 110 5.14 15.80 4.42
CA HIS A 110 5.95 16.87 3.81
C HIS A 110 7.35 16.38 3.37
N ILE A 111 7.43 15.16 2.87
CA ILE A 111 8.65 14.55 2.31
C ILE A 111 8.53 14.53 0.80
N ASP A 112 9.46 15.17 0.11
CA ASP A 112 9.49 15.15 -1.34
C ASP A 112 10.00 13.80 -1.87
N PHE A 113 9.61 13.48 -3.09
CA PHE A 113 10.07 12.28 -3.78
C PHE A 113 10.64 12.63 -5.14
N ILE A 114 11.88 12.19 -5.40
CA ILE A 114 12.63 12.51 -6.60
C ILE A 114 13.09 11.22 -7.28
N SER A 115 12.78 11.08 -8.56
CA SER A 115 13.33 10.04 -9.43
C SER A 115 14.13 10.67 -10.55
N ILE A 116 15.43 10.35 -10.57
CA ILE A 116 16.40 11.04 -11.44
C ILE A 116 16.13 10.73 -12.91
N ARG A 117 16.00 9.44 -13.24
CA ARG A 117 15.90 9.01 -14.64
C ARG A 117 14.59 9.45 -15.32
N GLU A 118 13.49 9.39 -14.61
CA GLU A 118 12.18 9.81 -15.11
C GLU A 118 11.95 11.32 -14.96
N GLN A 119 12.91 12.07 -14.36
CA GLN A 119 12.78 13.50 -14.07
C GLN A 119 11.49 13.83 -13.29
N PHE A 120 11.12 12.93 -12.38
CA PHE A 120 9.95 13.06 -11.56
C PHE A 120 10.34 13.63 -10.19
N ASP A 121 9.75 14.77 -9.84
CA ASP A 121 10.06 15.51 -8.61
C ASP A 121 8.77 16.12 -8.05
N THR A 122 8.33 15.63 -6.88
CA THR A 122 7.10 16.10 -6.23
C THR A 122 7.22 17.50 -5.63
N SER A 123 8.42 18.05 -5.48
CA SER A 123 8.61 19.44 -5.10
C SER A 123 8.16 20.41 -6.20
N SER A 124 8.19 19.95 -7.45
CA SER A 124 7.80 20.73 -8.61
C SER A 124 6.27 20.76 -8.81
N PRO A 125 5.69 21.84 -9.40
CA PRO A 125 4.26 21.89 -9.73
C PRO A 125 3.83 20.76 -10.67
N MET A 126 4.65 20.40 -11.64
CA MET A 126 4.39 19.33 -12.60
C MET A 126 4.41 17.96 -11.90
N GLY A 127 5.36 17.71 -11.01
CA GLY A 127 5.43 16.46 -10.24
C GLY A 127 4.22 16.31 -9.32
N ARG A 128 3.78 17.38 -8.67
CA ARG A 128 2.54 17.36 -7.88
C ARG A 128 1.31 17.06 -8.73
N ALA A 129 1.21 17.64 -9.92
CA ALA A 129 0.10 17.34 -10.84
C ALA A 129 0.11 15.86 -11.26
N MET A 130 1.27 15.31 -11.58
CA MET A 130 1.42 13.89 -11.90
C MET A 130 1.07 12.98 -10.71
N MET A 131 1.40 13.39 -9.50
CA MET A 131 1.00 12.71 -8.26
C MET A 131 -0.54 12.63 -8.13
N TYR A 132 -1.24 13.74 -8.33
CA TYR A 132 -2.71 13.76 -8.30
C TYR A 132 -3.32 12.82 -9.36
N ILE A 133 -2.77 12.82 -10.57
CA ILE A 133 -3.20 11.92 -11.64
C ILE A 133 -3.00 10.45 -11.22
N ALA A 134 -1.85 10.10 -10.66
CA ALA A 134 -1.56 8.75 -10.19
C ALA A 134 -2.51 8.33 -9.04
N SER A 135 -2.84 9.23 -8.12
CA SER A 135 -3.80 9.00 -7.04
C SER A 135 -5.22 8.74 -7.58
N VAL A 136 -5.66 9.50 -8.58
CA VAL A 136 -6.96 9.28 -9.23
C VAL A 136 -7.03 7.90 -9.91
N PHE A 137 -5.97 7.49 -10.62
CA PHE A 137 -5.92 6.15 -11.21
C PHE A 137 -5.96 5.03 -10.15
N SER A 138 -5.27 5.20 -9.04
CA SER A 138 -5.31 4.23 -7.94
C SER A 138 -6.67 4.14 -7.26
N GLN A 139 -7.38 5.25 -7.15
CA GLN A 139 -8.75 5.30 -6.68
C GLN A 139 -9.68 4.53 -7.63
N LEU A 140 -9.60 4.79 -8.93
CA LEU A 140 -10.38 4.13 -9.97
C LEU A 140 -10.15 2.60 -9.95
N GLU A 141 -8.89 2.16 -9.81
CA GLU A 141 -8.57 0.73 -9.71
C GLU A 141 -9.25 0.08 -8.49
N ARG A 142 -9.18 0.73 -7.31
CA ARG A 142 -9.85 0.26 -6.09
C ARG A 142 -11.36 0.15 -6.25
N GLU A 143 -11.98 1.16 -6.84
CA GLU A 143 -13.43 1.20 -7.09
C GLU A 143 -13.84 0.10 -8.07
N THR A 144 -13.10 -0.09 -9.15
CA THR A 144 -13.35 -1.15 -10.15
C THR A 144 -13.22 -2.54 -9.52
N ILE A 145 -12.24 -2.76 -8.65
CA ILE A 145 -12.07 -4.03 -7.92
C ILE A 145 -13.27 -4.25 -6.97
N ALA A 146 -13.67 -3.22 -6.22
CA ALA A 146 -14.79 -3.29 -5.29
C ALA A 146 -16.11 -3.59 -6.02
N GLU A 147 -16.33 -2.98 -7.18
CA GLU A 147 -17.48 -3.24 -8.04
C GLU A 147 -17.50 -4.69 -8.52
N ARG A 148 -16.41 -5.20 -9.07
CA ARG A 148 -16.28 -6.60 -9.48
C ARG A 148 -16.53 -7.59 -8.34
N ILE A 149 -16.04 -7.29 -7.13
CA ILE A 149 -16.31 -8.11 -5.95
C ILE A 149 -17.80 -8.09 -5.62
N ARG A 150 -18.43 -6.92 -5.62
CA ARG A 150 -19.86 -6.76 -5.35
C ARG A 150 -20.70 -7.55 -6.35
N ASP A 151 -20.42 -7.42 -7.64
CA ASP A 151 -21.11 -8.12 -8.71
C ASP A 151 -20.97 -9.65 -8.57
N ASN A 152 -19.76 -10.12 -8.31
CA ASN A 152 -19.49 -11.54 -8.07
C ASN A 152 -20.24 -12.05 -6.83
N MET A 153 -20.26 -11.29 -5.74
CA MET A 153 -21.03 -11.66 -4.55
C MET A 153 -22.53 -11.66 -4.82
N HIS A 154 -23.02 -10.72 -5.61
CA HIS A 154 -24.43 -10.68 -6.01
C HIS A 154 -24.81 -11.92 -6.85
N GLU A 155 -23.99 -12.28 -7.83
CA GLU A 155 -24.23 -13.50 -8.63
C GLU A 155 -24.16 -14.78 -7.76
N LEU A 156 -23.19 -14.85 -6.85
CA LEU A 156 -23.10 -15.99 -5.93
C LEU A 156 -24.29 -16.06 -4.97
N SER A 157 -24.84 -14.93 -4.53
CA SER A 157 -26.02 -14.91 -3.64
C SER A 157 -27.27 -15.49 -4.32
N LYS A 158 -27.43 -15.27 -5.63
CA LYS A 158 -28.53 -15.88 -6.41
C LYS A 158 -28.50 -17.41 -6.41
N THR A 159 -27.34 -18.01 -6.14
CA THR A 159 -27.20 -19.48 -6.04
C THR A 159 -27.60 -20.04 -4.67
N GLY A 160 -28.04 -19.20 -3.73
CA GLY A 160 -28.41 -19.60 -2.37
C GLY A 160 -27.21 -19.97 -1.49
N ARG A 161 -25.99 -19.63 -1.91
CA ARG A 161 -24.76 -19.90 -1.13
C ARG A 161 -24.58 -18.88 -0.03
N TRP A 162 -24.11 -19.37 1.12
CA TRP A 162 -23.60 -18.52 2.17
C TRP A 162 -22.18 -18.07 1.83
N LEU A 163 -21.96 -16.77 1.76
CA LEU A 163 -20.69 -16.19 1.26
C LEU A 163 -19.63 -15.99 2.36
N GLY A 164 -19.93 -16.40 3.60
CA GLY A 164 -19.04 -16.32 4.73
C GLY A 164 -19.44 -15.27 5.77
N GLY A 165 -18.60 -15.08 6.79
CA GLY A 165 -18.90 -14.25 7.93
C GLY A 165 -19.63 -15.00 9.04
N THR A 166 -20.08 -14.25 10.09
CA THR A 166 -20.88 -14.81 11.19
C THR A 166 -22.28 -15.15 10.68
N THR A 167 -22.74 -16.36 10.94
CA THR A 167 -24.10 -16.76 10.57
C THR A 167 -25.13 -15.97 11.37
N PRO A 168 -26.27 -15.57 10.75
CA PRO A 168 -27.35 -14.95 11.49
C PRO A 168 -27.90 -15.90 12.57
N THR A 169 -28.38 -15.35 13.67
CA THR A 169 -29.07 -16.15 14.72
C THR A 169 -30.24 -16.93 14.11
N GLY A 170 -30.36 -18.18 14.44
CA GLY A 170 -31.33 -19.10 13.84
C GLY A 170 -30.79 -19.95 12.71
N TYR A 171 -29.53 -19.73 12.29
CA TYR A 171 -28.94 -20.45 11.17
C TYR A 171 -27.52 -20.92 11.45
N ALA A 172 -27.16 -22.12 10.99
CA ALA A 172 -25.81 -22.67 10.95
C ALA A 172 -25.29 -22.75 9.51
N SER A 173 -23.97 -22.67 9.36
CA SER A 173 -23.32 -22.89 8.06
C SER A 173 -23.13 -24.38 7.79
N GLU A 174 -23.70 -24.88 6.70
CA GLU A 174 -23.54 -26.26 6.24
C GLU A 174 -22.72 -26.29 4.95
N SER A 175 -21.67 -27.12 4.91
CA SER A 175 -20.81 -27.29 3.74
C SER A 175 -21.53 -28.10 2.66
N LEU A 176 -21.64 -27.55 1.45
CA LEU A 176 -22.22 -28.22 0.27
C LEU A 176 -21.17 -28.98 -0.54
N SER A 177 -20.04 -28.35 -0.78
CA SER A 177 -18.94 -28.90 -1.56
C SER A 177 -17.64 -28.19 -1.23
N SER A 178 -16.53 -28.82 -1.54
CA SER A 178 -15.21 -28.20 -1.46
C SER A 178 -14.55 -28.18 -2.84
N VAL A 179 -13.95 -27.05 -3.17
CA VAL A 179 -13.19 -26.87 -4.43
C VAL A 179 -11.80 -26.36 -4.05
N THR A 180 -10.78 -26.97 -4.63
CA THR A 180 -9.40 -26.51 -4.44
C THR A 180 -9.08 -25.44 -5.50
N VAL A 181 -8.79 -24.22 -5.05
CA VAL A 181 -8.37 -23.10 -5.90
C VAL A 181 -7.02 -22.60 -5.39
N ASP A 182 -6.01 -22.55 -6.25
CA ASP A 182 -4.64 -22.14 -5.92
C ASP A 182 -4.05 -22.87 -4.70
N GLY A 183 -4.26 -24.20 -4.63
CA GLY A 183 -3.77 -25.04 -3.53
C GLY A 183 -4.53 -24.84 -2.20
N LYS A 184 -5.54 -23.98 -2.12
CA LYS A 184 -6.39 -23.74 -0.94
C LYS A 184 -7.77 -24.36 -1.12
N VAL A 185 -8.20 -25.12 -0.13
CA VAL A 185 -9.55 -25.70 -0.11
C VAL A 185 -10.56 -24.60 0.23
N LYS A 186 -11.38 -24.21 -0.73
CA LYS A 186 -12.54 -23.31 -0.52
C LYS A 186 -13.81 -24.15 -0.40
N LYS A 187 -14.57 -23.93 0.69
CA LYS A 187 -15.85 -24.61 0.92
C LYS A 187 -17.00 -23.73 0.42
N ALA A 188 -17.88 -24.33 -0.39
CA ALA A 188 -19.17 -23.71 -0.67
C ALA A 188 -20.14 -24.10 0.45
N CYS A 189 -20.76 -23.13 1.09
CA CYS A 189 -21.65 -23.33 2.21
C CYS A 189 -23.07 -22.82 1.90
N LYS A 190 -24.08 -23.34 2.58
CA LYS A 190 -25.43 -22.78 2.66
C LYS A 190 -25.82 -22.55 4.12
N LEU A 191 -26.83 -21.73 4.35
CA LEU A 191 -27.44 -21.58 5.66
C LEU A 191 -28.45 -22.74 5.88
N LYS A 192 -28.32 -23.39 7.04
CA LYS A 192 -29.25 -24.40 7.54
C LYS A 192 -29.98 -23.85 8.76
N PRO A 193 -31.33 -23.87 8.77
CA PRO A 193 -32.09 -23.40 9.91
C PRO A 193 -31.86 -24.26 11.16
N ILE A 194 -31.77 -23.60 12.32
CA ILE A 194 -31.77 -24.22 13.65
C ILE A 194 -33.14 -23.96 14.26
N PRO A 195 -34.03 -24.98 14.35
CA PRO A 195 -35.45 -24.77 14.70
C PRO A 195 -35.65 -24.03 16.03
N GLU A 196 -34.86 -24.34 17.05
CA GLU A 196 -34.97 -23.75 18.39
C GLU A 196 -34.63 -22.26 18.37
N GLU A 197 -33.54 -21.88 17.68
CA GLU A 197 -33.13 -20.49 17.56
C GLU A 197 -34.07 -19.68 16.66
N ILE A 198 -34.60 -20.28 15.59
CA ILE A 198 -35.59 -19.63 14.72
C ILE A 198 -36.86 -19.29 15.52
N GLN A 199 -37.29 -20.17 16.41
CA GLN A 199 -38.44 -19.89 17.25
C GLN A 199 -38.20 -18.68 18.16
N LEU A 200 -37.00 -18.57 18.73
CA LEU A 200 -36.58 -17.39 19.51
C LEU A 200 -36.62 -16.10 18.66
N VAL A 201 -36.05 -16.16 17.44
CA VAL A 201 -36.05 -15.00 16.54
C VAL A 201 -37.47 -14.58 16.17
N LYS A 202 -38.37 -15.52 15.88
CA LYS A 202 -39.77 -15.22 15.60
C LYS A 202 -40.46 -14.58 16.78
N THR A 203 -40.21 -15.06 18.01
CA THR A 203 -40.77 -14.46 19.22
C THR A 203 -40.29 -13.03 19.41
N ILE A 204 -39.00 -12.75 19.19
CA ILE A 204 -38.43 -11.39 19.27
C ILE A 204 -39.13 -10.45 18.28
N PHE A 205 -39.28 -10.87 17.02
CA PHE A 205 -39.94 -10.06 16.01
C PHE A 205 -41.45 -9.84 16.33
N SER A 206 -42.17 -10.86 16.80
CA SER A 206 -43.57 -10.74 17.18
C SER A 206 -43.75 -9.74 18.34
N VAL A 207 -42.95 -9.88 19.40
CA VAL A 207 -43.01 -8.95 20.54
C VAL A 207 -42.65 -7.53 20.09
N PHE A 208 -41.65 -7.34 19.23
CA PHE A 208 -41.29 -6.03 18.75
C PHE A 208 -42.38 -5.38 17.90
N THR A 209 -43.08 -6.15 17.06
CA THR A 209 -44.14 -5.62 16.20
C THR A 209 -45.44 -5.39 16.95
N GLU A 210 -45.70 -6.07 18.08
CA GLU A 210 -46.90 -5.91 18.91
C GLU A 210 -46.76 -4.80 19.95
N SER A 211 -45.53 -4.52 20.42
CA SER A 211 -45.25 -3.56 21.51
C SER A 211 -44.53 -2.28 21.05
N GLY A 212 -44.16 -2.14 19.80
CA GLY A 212 -43.54 -0.97 19.18
C GLY A 212 -44.51 -0.21 18.35
#